data_dd8e53ad2a0bfd1e9770348b40eb971f
#
_entry.id   dd8e53ad2a0bfd1e9770348b40eb971f
#
_cell.length_a   1.000
_cell.length_b   1.000
_cell.length_c   1.000
_cell.angle_alpha   90.00
_cell.angle_beta   90.00
_cell.angle_gamma   90.00
#
_symmetry.space_group_name_H-M   'P 1'
#
loop_
_entity.id
_entity.type
_entity.pdbx_description
1 polymer ?
#
loop_
_entity_poly.entity_id
_entity_poly.type
_entity_poly.pdbx_seq_one_letter_code
_entity_poly.pdbx_strand_id
1 'polypeptide(L)'
;TLSSSSAASDVYKRQDYYGVLKAWLWLNLALMLGGAITPLLARLGLQLPDFVGCLMAGIILRNLGALWLLRRGTERLDGPRWQSTRQGLSLISDICLGMFLTMALMGLQLWVLEGSLAFVLTALALQVALAVVYTVAVVYRCMGRDYESAVVSAGFGGIVLGSTATAVANMTAVARQNGVAPRAFLVVPLVCGFFIDIVNALIIQFLVRWA
;
A
#
# COMPACT_ATOMS: atom_id res chain seq x y z
N THR A 1 -22.74 -16.89 35.41
CA THR A 1 -21.43 -16.43 34.86
C THR A 1 -21.21 -16.83 33.40
N LEU A 2 -21.88 -17.86 32.85
CA LEU A 2 -21.79 -18.27 31.44
C LEU A 2 -22.53 -17.32 30.45
N SER A 3 -23.59 -16.63 30.89
CA SER A 3 -24.35 -15.72 30.03
C SER A 3 -23.62 -14.41 29.71
N SER A 4 -22.76 -13.93 30.61
CA SER A 4 -21.99 -12.69 30.41
C SER A 4 -20.84 -12.86 29.39
N SER A 5 -20.23 -14.05 29.30
CA SER A 5 -19.16 -14.32 28.33
C SER A 5 -19.71 -14.46 26.90
N SER A 6 -20.89 -15.06 26.75
CA SER A 6 -21.59 -15.17 25.46
C SER A 6 -22.02 -13.81 24.95
N ALA A 7 -22.64 -12.97 25.80
CA ALA A 7 -23.03 -11.61 25.41
C ALA A 7 -21.82 -10.73 25.05
N ALA A 8 -20.70 -10.85 25.77
CA ALA A 8 -19.48 -10.14 25.45
C ALA A 8 -18.87 -10.58 24.09
N SER A 9 -18.89 -11.88 23.79
CA SER A 9 -18.42 -12.42 22.52
C SER A 9 -19.30 -11.97 21.34
N ASP A 10 -20.60 -11.87 21.54
CA ASP A 10 -21.55 -11.41 20.50
C ASP A 10 -21.46 -9.90 20.26
N VAL A 11 -21.20 -9.11 21.30
CA VAL A 11 -20.93 -7.67 21.18
C VAL A 11 -19.60 -7.45 20.44
N TYR A 12 -18.55 -8.24 20.73
CA TYR A 12 -17.27 -8.16 20.04
C TYR A 12 -17.40 -8.52 18.54
N LYS A 13 -18.10 -9.61 18.21
CA LYS A 13 -18.38 -10.00 16.81
C LYS A 13 -19.21 -8.95 16.06
N ARG A 14 -20.19 -8.32 16.71
CA ARG A 14 -20.95 -7.24 16.10
C ARG A 14 -20.10 -5.99 15.82
N GLN A 15 -19.16 -5.67 16.68
CA GLN A 15 -18.25 -4.54 16.47
C GLN A 15 -17.33 -4.76 15.26
N ASP A 16 -16.82 -5.98 15.05
CA ASP A 16 -16.00 -6.33 13.89
C ASP A 16 -16.79 -6.20 12.58
N TYR A 17 -18.04 -6.67 12.56
CA TYR A 17 -18.90 -6.57 11.37
C TYR A 17 -19.18 -5.12 10.97
N TYR A 18 -19.50 -4.26 11.92
CA TYR A 18 -19.71 -2.83 11.65
C TYR A 18 -18.42 -2.12 11.21
N GLY A 19 -17.27 -2.57 11.68
CA GLY A 19 -15.96 -2.08 11.24
C GLY A 19 -15.73 -2.35 9.75
N VAL A 20 -16.01 -3.57 9.31
CA VAL A 20 -15.88 -3.99 7.90
C VAL A 20 -16.86 -3.23 7.01
N LEU A 21 -18.12 -3.10 7.42
CA LEU A 21 -19.13 -2.34 6.67
C LEU A 21 -18.76 -0.86 6.50
N LYS A 22 -18.24 -0.23 7.54
CA LYS A 22 -17.75 1.15 7.46
C LYS A 22 -16.54 1.26 6.56
N ALA A 23 -15.59 0.34 6.65
CA ALA A 23 -14.44 0.29 5.77
C ALA A 23 -14.86 0.15 4.31
N TRP A 24 -15.82 -0.74 4.02
CA TRP A 24 -16.41 -0.91 2.70
C TRP A 24 -17.06 0.37 2.16
N LEU A 25 -17.85 1.06 3.00
CA LEU A 25 -18.50 2.32 2.63
C LEU A 25 -17.48 3.41 2.31
N TRP A 26 -16.45 3.59 3.16
CA TRP A 26 -15.38 4.55 2.91
C TRP A 26 -14.58 4.23 1.66
N LEU A 27 -14.33 2.96 1.38
CA LEU A 27 -13.63 2.50 0.20
C LEU A 27 -14.44 2.81 -1.08
N ASN A 28 -15.74 2.50 -1.09
CA ASN A 28 -16.62 2.84 -2.22
C ASN A 28 -16.70 4.35 -2.45
N LEU A 29 -16.80 5.14 -1.38
CA LEU A 29 -16.78 6.60 -1.50
C LEU A 29 -15.46 7.11 -2.09
N ALA A 30 -14.31 6.53 -1.69
CA ALA A 30 -13.01 6.86 -2.25
C ALA A 30 -12.91 6.48 -3.74
N LEU A 31 -13.46 5.32 -4.13
CA LEU A 31 -13.50 4.90 -5.54
C LEU A 31 -14.37 5.83 -6.40
N MET A 32 -15.54 6.19 -5.93
CA MET A 32 -16.43 7.13 -6.65
C MET A 32 -15.77 8.50 -6.85
N LEU A 33 -15.18 9.05 -5.78
CA LEU A 33 -14.48 10.33 -5.86
C LEU A 33 -13.21 10.24 -6.73
N GLY A 34 -12.47 9.13 -6.65
CA GLY A 34 -11.31 8.87 -7.49
C GLY A 34 -11.67 8.85 -8.98
N GLY A 35 -12.77 8.18 -9.33
CA GLY A 35 -13.31 8.17 -10.69
C GLY A 35 -13.70 9.56 -11.22
N ALA A 36 -14.04 10.50 -10.34
CA ALA A 36 -14.28 11.89 -10.72
C ALA A 36 -12.99 12.71 -10.80
N ILE A 37 -11.99 12.41 -9.97
CA ILE A 37 -10.70 13.12 -9.95
C ILE A 37 -9.84 12.75 -11.15
N THR A 38 -9.81 11.49 -11.57
CA THR A 38 -8.97 11.02 -12.69
C THR A 38 -9.22 11.79 -14.00
N PRO A 39 -10.47 11.96 -14.50
CA PRO A 39 -10.70 12.74 -15.71
C PRO A 39 -10.39 14.23 -15.55
N LEU A 40 -10.48 14.77 -14.34
CA LEU A 40 -10.08 16.14 -14.05
C LEU A 40 -8.56 16.32 -14.20
N LEU A 41 -7.77 15.37 -13.69
CA LEU A 41 -6.31 15.34 -13.86
C LEU A 41 -5.91 15.15 -15.33
N ALA A 42 -6.64 14.32 -16.07
CA ALA A 42 -6.41 14.11 -17.49
C ALA A 42 -6.62 15.41 -18.31
N ARG A 43 -7.60 16.25 -17.95
CA ARG A 43 -7.79 17.57 -18.56
C ARG A 43 -6.65 18.55 -18.28
N LEU A 44 -5.91 18.37 -17.19
CA LEU A 44 -4.70 19.13 -16.86
C LEU A 44 -3.44 18.60 -17.57
N GLY A 45 -3.60 17.61 -18.47
CA GLY A 45 -2.51 17.01 -19.24
C GLY A 45 -1.78 15.87 -18.50
N LEU A 46 -2.25 15.48 -17.32
CA LEU A 46 -1.69 14.40 -16.51
C LEU A 46 -2.51 13.12 -16.76
N GLN A 47 -2.04 12.26 -17.65
CA GLN A 47 -2.64 10.95 -17.90
C GLN A 47 -2.12 9.95 -16.85
N LEU A 48 -2.70 9.98 -15.66
CA LEU A 48 -2.36 9.07 -14.56
C LEU A 48 -3.27 7.83 -14.59
N PRO A 49 -2.77 6.67 -14.13
CA PRO A 49 -3.61 5.49 -13.94
C PRO A 49 -4.77 5.76 -12.98
N ASP A 50 -5.91 5.10 -13.18
CA ASP A 50 -7.15 5.34 -12.43
C ASP A 50 -7.00 5.15 -10.92
N PHE A 51 -6.11 4.25 -10.48
CA PHE A 51 -5.86 4.01 -9.06
C PHE A 51 -5.25 5.23 -8.35
N VAL A 52 -4.52 6.10 -9.06
CA VAL A 52 -3.91 7.31 -8.47
C VAL A 52 -4.99 8.30 -8.04
N GLY A 53 -6.04 8.47 -8.87
CA GLY A 53 -7.21 9.27 -8.50
C GLY A 53 -7.92 8.75 -7.25
N CYS A 54 -8.07 7.42 -7.14
CA CYS A 54 -8.67 6.79 -5.97
C CYS A 54 -7.81 6.96 -4.71
N LEU A 55 -6.48 6.89 -4.84
CA LEU A 55 -5.53 7.10 -3.76
C LEU A 55 -5.58 8.56 -3.25
N MET A 56 -5.60 9.53 -4.17
CA MET A 56 -5.79 10.96 -3.83
C MET A 56 -7.12 11.19 -3.13
N ALA A 57 -8.21 10.61 -3.64
CA ALA A 57 -9.53 10.67 -3.01
C ALA A 57 -9.50 10.12 -1.57
N GLY A 58 -8.85 8.99 -1.34
CA GLY A 58 -8.67 8.40 -0.01
C GLY A 58 -7.93 9.32 0.96
N ILE A 59 -6.87 9.98 0.51
CA ILE A 59 -6.11 10.95 1.30
C ILE A 59 -6.97 12.17 1.63
N ILE A 60 -7.69 12.72 0.64
CA ILE A 60 -8.59 13.87 0.84
C ILE A 60 -9.69 13.53 1.84
N LEU A 61 -10.35 12.40 1.67
CA LEU A 61 -11.42 11.93 2.57
C LEU A 61 -10.91 11.77 4.00
N ARG A 62 -9.72 11.18 4.18
CA ARG A 62 -9.12 11.01 5.50
C ARG A 62 -8.82 12.34 6.16
N ASN A 63 -8.21 13.28 5.42
CA ASN A 63 -7.83 14.59 5.96
C ASN A 63 -9.06 15.46 6.24
N LEU A 64 -10.06 15.49 5.33
CA LEU A 64 -11.31 16.20 5.56
C LEU A 64 -12.11 15.61 6.71
N GLY A 65 -12.17 14.27 6.81
CA GLY A 65 -12.80 13.58 7.92
C GLY A 65 -12.13 13.90 9.26
N ALA A 66 -10.79 13.96 9.28
CA ALA A 66 -10.01 14.37 10.45
C ALA A 66 -10.32 15.82 10.87
N LEU A 67 -10.30 16.74 9.91
CA LEU A 67 -10.62 18.16 10.15
C LEU A 67 -12.05 18.35 10.66
N TRP A 68 -13.00 17.60 10.11
CA TRP A 68 -14.41 17.68 10.52
C TRP A 68 -14.62 17.15 11.94
N LEU A 69 -13.94 16.03 12.30
CA LEU A 69 -13.96 15.48 13.66
C LEU A 69 -13.32 16.41 14.69
N LEU A 70 -12.18 17.04 14.33
CA LEU A 70 -11.51 18.04 15.17
C LEU A 70 -12.40 19.26 15.40
N ARG A 71 -13.15 19.73 14.39
CA ARG A 71 -14.11 20.84 14.53
C ARG A 71 -15.28 20.51 15.43
N ARG A 72 -15.70 19.25 15.49
CA ARG A 72 -16.84 18.81 16.35
C ARG A 72 -16.44 18.46 17.78
N GLY A 73 -15.16 18.47 18.12
CA GLY A 73 -14.69 18.11 19.46
C GLY A 73 -14.95 16.65 19.85
N THR A 74 -15.32 15.82 18.88
CA THR A 74 -15.76 14.45 19.09
C THR A 74 -14.67 13.47 18.64
N GLU A 75 -14.11 12.75 19.59
CA GLU A 75 -13.19 11.61 19.46
C GLU A 75 -11.89 11.86 18.67
N ARG A 76 -10.78 11.56 19.34
CA ARG A 76 -9.45 11.44 18.72
C ARG A 76 -9.52 10.37 17.61
N LEU A 77 -8.78 10.59 16.54
CA LEU A 77 -8.59 9.64 15.42
C LEU A 77 -8.09 8.25 15.84
N ASP A 78 -7.75 8.07 17.10
CA ASP A 78 -7.29 6.81 17.71
C ASP A 78 -8.37 6.13 18.58
N GLY A 79 -9.62 6.55 18.48
CA GLY A 79 -10.74 5.93 19.22
C GLY A 79 -11.01 4.48 18.77
N PRO A 80 -11.63 3.64 19.65
CA PRO A 80 -11.89 2.23 19.39
C PRO A 80 -12.74 1.99 18.13
N ARG A 81 -13.60 2.94 17.77
CA ARG A 81 -14.40 2.89 16.52
C ARG A 81 -13.58 3.03 15.26
N TRP A 82 -12.48 3.80 15.32
CA TRP A 82 -11.57 3.94 14.17
C TRP A 82 -10.65 2.74 14.03
N GLN A 83 -10.27 2.14 15.14
CA GLN A 83 -9.47 0.91 15.15
C GLN A 83 -10.21 -0.25 14.48
N SER A 84 -11.50 -0.44 14.75
CA SER A 84 -12.31 -1.48 14.09
C SER A 84 -12.44 -1.24 12.58
N THR A 85 -12.55 0.03 12.15
CA THR A 85 -12.59 0.38 10.72
C THR A 85 -11.25 0.13 10.04
N ARG A 86 -10.11 0.40 10.70
CA ARG A 86 -8.77 0.07 10.20
C ARG A 86 -8.57 -1.44 10.03
N GLN A 87 -9.02 -2.23 11.00
CA GLN A 87 -8.96 -3.70 10.91
C GLN A 87 -9.82 -4.21 9.76
N GLY A 88 -11.03 -3.68 9.59
CA GLY A 88 -11.89 -3.99 8.45
C GLY A 88 -11.25 -3.62 7.11
N LEU A 89 -10.60 -2.47 7.03
CA LEU A 89 -9.90 -2.02 5.82
C LEU A 89 -8.70 -2.94 5.50
N SER A 90 -7.92 -3.34 6.50
CA SER A 90 -6.81 -4.29 6.32
C SER A 90 -7.31 -5.63 5.79
N LEU A 91 -8.38 -6.16 6.37
CA LEU A 91 -8.98 -7.43 5.92
C LEU A 91 -9.46 -7.35 4.46
N ILE A 92 -10.16 -6.28 4.08
CA ILE A 92 -10.59 -6.07 2.69
C ILE A 92 -9.39 -5.96 1.75
N SER A 93 -8.35 -5.21 2.16
CA SER A 93 -7.11 -5.05 1.40
C SER A 93 -6.43 -6.38 1.14
N ASP A 94 -6.31 -7.24 2.15
CA ASP A 94 -5.67 -8.55 2.03
C ASP A 94 -6.45 -9.48 1.10
N ILE A 95 -7.78 -9.49 1.21
CA ILE A 95 -8.66 -10.27 0.31
C ILE A 95 -8.55 -9.74 -1.13
N CYS A 96 -8.67 -8.44 -1.35
CA CYS A 96 -8.58 -7.83 -2.67
C CYS A 96 -7.21 -8.07 -3.32
N LEU A 97 -6.12 -7.97 -2.55
CA LEU A 97 -4.78 -8.27 -3.02
C LEU A 97 -4.65 -9.74 -3.44
N GLY A 98 -5.15 -10.67 -2.62
CA GLY A 98 -5.14 -12.10 -2.95
C GLY A 98 -5.94 -12.41 -4.22
N MET A 99 -7.13 -11.84 -4.36
CA MET A 99 -7.95 -11.98 -5.57
C MET A 99 -7.27 -11.38 -6.79
N PHE A 100 -6.70 -10.18 -6.67
CA PHE A 100 -5.98 -9.53 -7.76
C PHE A 100 -4.78 -10.37 -8.23
N LEU A 101 -3.96 -10.85 -7.31
CA LEU A 101 -2.80 -11.69 -7.64
C LEU A 101 -3.24 -13.00 -8.31
N THR A 102 -4.30 -13.63 -7.81
CA THR A 102 -4.83 -14.87 -8.41
C THR A 102 -5.32 -14.62 -9.83
N MET A 103 -6.11 -13.57 -10.06
CA MET A 103 -6.59 -13.22 -11.41
C MET A 103 -5.44 -12.85 -12.34
N ALA A 104 -4.46 -12.11 -11.85
CA ALA A 104 -3.28 -11.72 -12.64
C ALA A 104 -2.47 -12.96 -13.05
N LEU A 105 -2.25 -13.91 -12.16
CA LEU A 105 -1.53 -15.15 -12.44
C LEU A 105 -2.31 -16.04 -13.43
N MET A 106 -3.63 -16.14 -13.27
CA MET A 106 -4.48 -16.91 -14.21
C MET A 106 -4.55 -16.26 -15.60
N GLY A 107 -4.42 -14.94 -15.69
CA GLY A 107 -4.37 -14.20 -16.95
C GLY A 107 -3.02 -14.26 -17.68
N LEU A 108 -1.96 -14.73 -17.03
CA LEU A 108 -0.64 -14.85 -17.63
C LEU A 108 -0.62 -15.94 -18.72
N GLN A 109 -0.42 -15.51 -19.95
CA GLN A 109 -0.25 -16.39 -21.12
C GLN A 109 1.22 -16.83 -21.24
N LEU A 110 1.60 -17.81 -20.42
CA LEU A 110 3.00 -18.29 -20.35
C LEU A 110 3.53 -18.84 -21.69
N TRP A 111 2.66 -19.35 -22.56
CA TRP A 111 3.04 -19.85 -23.89
C TRP A 111 3.50 -18.73 -24.84
N VAL A 112 3.06 -17.48 -24.61
CA VAL A 112 3.53 -16.34 -25.42
C VAL A 112 4.98 -15.97 -25.06
N LEU A 113 5.42 -16.36 -23.86
CA LEU A 113 6.76 -16.08 -23.35
C LEU A 113 7.84 -17.06 -23.86
N GLU A 114 7.45 -18.19 -24.52
CA GLU A 114 8.43 -19.22 -24.94
C GLU A 114 9.58 -18.64 -25.78
N GLY A 115 9.28 -17.75 -26.72
CA GLY A 115 10.30 -17.10 -27.57
C GLY A 115 11.14 -16.00 -26.85
N SER A 116 10.68 -15.50 -25.70
CA SER A 116 11.28 -14.37 -24.98
C SER A 116 11.79 -14.73 -23.59
N LEU A 117 11.71 -16.00 -23.20
CA LEU A 117 12.04 -16.48 -21.84
C LEU A 117 13.46 -16.12 -21.43
N ALA A 118 14.44 -16.30 -22.32
CA ALA A 118 15.84 -15.97 -22.05
C ALA A 118 16.02 -14.47 -21.80
N PHE A 119 15.35 -13.61 -22.58
CA PHE A 119 15.38 -12.17 -22.40
C PHE A 119 14.75 -11.75 -21.06
N VAL A 120 13.56 -12.30 -20.74
CA VAL A 120 12.86 -12.00 -19.50
C VAL A 120 13.68 -12.44 -18.28
N LEU A 121 14.24 -13.66 -18.30
CA LEU A 121 15.09 -14.15 -17.20
C LEU A 121 16.34 -13.33 -17.03
N THR A 122 16.98 -12.93 -18.12
CA THR A 122 18.18 -12.08 -18.07
C THR A 122 17.84 -10.69 -17.51
N ALA A 123 16.74 -10.09 -17.97
CA ALA A 123 16.27 -8.80 -17.47
C ALA A 123 15.93 -8.85 -15.98
N LEU A 124 15.24 -9.91 -15.53
CA LEU A 124 14.92 -10.11 -14.11
C LEU A 124 16.18 -10.29 -13.26
N ALA A 125 17.13 -11.12 -13.72
CA ALA A 125 18.39 -11.31 -13.01
C ALA A 125 19.17 -10.01 -12.86
N LEU A 126 19.23 -9.21 -13.93
CA LEU A 126 19.88 -7.90 -13.93
C LEU A 126 19.16 -6.93 -13.00
N GLN A 127 17.82 -6.92 -13.00
CA GLN A 127 17.00 -6.09 -12.11
C GLN A 127 17.26 -6.44 -10.64
N VAL A 128 17.27 -7.73 -10.29
CA VAL A 128 17.56 -8.17 -8.92
C VAL A 128 18.97 -7.77 -8.51
N ALA A 129 19.98 -8.01 -9.36
CA ALA A 129 21.35 -7.62 -9.09
C ALA A 129 21.46 -6.09 -8.87
N LEU A 130 20.86 -5.30 -9.74
CA LEU A 130 20.83 -3.84 -9.64
C LEU A 130 20.15 -3.39 -8.35
N ALA A 131 19.00 -3.98 -8.01
CA ALA A 131 18.26 -3.68 -6.78
C ALA A 131 19.09 -3.94 -5.53
N VAL A 132 19.79 -5.09 -5.46
CA VAL A 132 20.65 -5.42 -4.33
C VAL A 132 21.84 -4.46 -4.23
N VAL A 133 22.54 -4.22 -5.34
CA VAL A 133 23.68 -3.29 -5.37
C VAL A 133 23.25 -1.88 -4.97
N TYR A 134 22.12 -1.39 -5.52
CA TYR A 134 21.61 -0.06 -5.20
C TYR A 134 21.17 0.04 -3.72
N THR A 135 20.51 -0.97 -3.20
CA THR A 135 20.08 -1.02 -1.79
C THR A 135 21.27 -0.91 -0.84
N VAL A 136 22.34 -1.70 -1.09
CA VAL A 136 23.51 -1.73 -0.22
C VAL A 136 24.40 -0.51 -0.43
N ALA A 137 24.64 -0.11 -1.67
CA ALA A 137 25.58 0.97 -1.98
C ALA A 137 25.01 2.36 -1.77
N VAL A 138 23.72 2.55 -2.03
CA VAL A 138 23.06 3.87 -1.99
C VAL A 138 22.13 3.98 -0.78
N VAL A 139 21.07 3.17 -0.74
CA VAL A 139 20.00 3.31 0.27
C VAL A 139 20.58 3.19 1.68
N TYR A 140 21.27 2.11 1.97
CA TYR A 140 21.84 1.86 3.30
C TYR A 140 22.86 2.93 3.71
N ARG A 141 23.69 3.39 2.77
CA ARG A 141 24.72 4.42 3.06
C ARG A 141 24.13 5.82 3.24
N CYS A 142 23.13 6.19 2.41
CA CYS A 142 22.49 7.51 2.49
C CYS A 142 21.58 7.68 3.72
N MET A 143 21.05 6.56 4.23
CA MET A 143 20.15 6.59 5.39
C MET A 143 20.88 6.60 6.75
N GLY A 144 22.23 6.57 6.79
CA GLY A 144 23.00 6.75 8.01
C GLY A 144 23.68 5.50 8.58
N ARG A 145 23.53 4.33 7.95
CA ARG A 145 24.17 3.04 8.30
C ARG A 145 23.82 2.54 9.70
N ASP A 146 22.69 2.90 10.21
CA ASP A 146 22.17 2.45 11.49
C ASP A 146 21.17 1.29 11.32
N TYR A 147 20.60 0.83 12.43
CA TYR A 147 19.61 -0.23 12.42
C TYR A 147 18.34 0.16 11.64
N GLU A 148 17.88 1.42 11.79
CA GLU A 148 16.72 1.91 11.05
C GLU A 148 16.97 1.91 9.53
N SER A 149 18.19 2.24 9.11
CA SER A 149 18.62 2.17 7.70
C SER A 149 18.57 0.74 7.15
N ALA A 150 18.91 -0.26 7.97
CA ALA A 150 18.80 -1.67 7.55
C ALA A 150 17.33 -2.08 7.35
N VAL A 151 16.43 -1.64 8.24
CA VAL A 151 14.99 -1.91 8.10
C VAL A 151 14.40 -1.19 6.89
N VAL A 152 14.78 0.08 6.64
CA VAL A 152 14.39 0.82 5.42
C VAL A 152 14.90 0.11 4.18
N SER A 153 16.13 -0.39 4.19
CA SER A 153 16.72 -1.13 3.07
C SER A 153 15.97 -2.44 2.77
N ALA A 154 15.53 -3.15 3.81
CA ALA A 154 14.67 -4.33 3.66
C ALA A 154 13.30 -3.97 3.05
N GLY A 155 12.73 -2.84 3.47
CA GLY A 155 11.51 -2.27 2.89
C GLY A 155 11.69 -1.88 1.43
N PHE A 156 12.76 -1.17 1.10
CA PHE A 156 13.08 -0.76 -0.26
C PHE A 156 13.23 -1.97 -1.20
N GLY A 157 13.98 -3.00 -0.79
CA GLY A 157 14.11 -4.24 -1.56
C GLY A 157 12.75 -4.92 -1.80
N GLY A 158 11.85 -4.89 -0.80
CA GLY A 158 10.50 -5.41 -0.94
C GLY A 158 9.64 -4.68 -1.97
N ILE A 159 9.80 -3.35 -2.09
CA ILE A 159 9.07 -2.54 -3.07
C ILE A 159 9.62 -2.74 -4.48
N VAL A 160 10.92 -2.64 -4.64
CA VAL A 160 11.56 -2.73 -5.96
C VAL A 160 11.34 -4.09 -6.61
N LEU A 161 11.28 -5.15 -5.80
CA LEU A 161 11.08 -6.52 -6.28
C LEU A 161 9.64 -7.03 -6.11
N GLY A 162 8.75 -6.25 -5.54
CA GLY A 162 7.40 -6.70 -5.26
C GLY A 162 6.40 -5.55 -5.13
N SER A 163 5.99 -5.26 -3.89
CA SER A 163 4.94 -4.28 -3.61
C SER A 163 5.12 -3.65 -2.23
N THR A 164 4.30 -2.64 -1.91
CA THR A 164 4.25 -2.05 -0.56
C THR A 164 3.96 -3.10 0.53
N ALA A 165 3.10 -4.09 0.22
CA ALA A 165 2.82 -5.19 1.15
C ALA A 165 4.07 -6.05 1.42
N THR A 166 4.84 -6.37 0.39
CA THR A 166 6.12 -7.10 0.50
C THR A 166 7.15 -6.30 1.29
N ALA A 167 7.19 -4.98 1.10
CA ALA A 167 8.05 -4.11 1.89
C ALA A 167 7.74 -4.19 3.39
N VAL A 168 6.47 -4.04 3.75
CA VAL A 168 6.04 -4.13 5.16
C VAL A 168 6.31 -5.52 5.73
N ALA A 169 6.10 -6.58 4.96
CA ALA A 169 6.42 -7.95 5.38
C ALA A 169 7.92 -8.13 5.68
N ASN A 170 8.80 -7.67 4.77
CA ASN A 170 10.26 -7.73 4.95
C ASN A 170 10.71 -6.91 6.16
N MET A 171 10.23 -5.68 6.30
CA MET A 171 10.52 -4.83 7.46
C MET A 171 10.08 -5.48 8.76
N THR A 172 8.89 -6.09 8.76
CA THR A 172 8.35 -6.79 9.93
C THR A 172 9.20 -8.01 10.30
N ALA A 173 9.68 -8.76 9.31
CA ALA A 173 10.56 -9.90 9.54
C ALA A 173 11.87 -9.47 10.22
N VAL A 174 12.50 -8.39 9.77
CA VAL A 174 13.72 -7.84 10.37
C VAL A 174 13.44 -7.29 11.78
N ALA A 175 12.35 -6.56 11.95
CA ALA A 175 11.99 -5.95 13.24
C ALA A 175 11.63 -6.97 14.31
N ARG A 176 11.06 -8.11 13.95
CA ARG A 176 10.77 -9.21 14.90
C ARG A 176 12.05 -9.81 15.50
N GLN A 177 13.13 -9.84 14.77
CA GLN A 177 14.39 -10.43 15.22
C GLN A 177 15.29 -9.45 15.98
N ASN A 178 15.26 -8.16 15.60
CA ASN A 178 16.25 -7.17 16.02
C ASN A 178 15.66 -5.97 16.78
N GLY A 179 14.32 -5.90 16.93
CA GLY A 179 13.63 -4.83 17.66
C GLY A 179 12.85 -3.87 16.75
N VAL A 180 12.13 -2.94 17.38
CA VAL A 180 11.23 -2.01 16.67
C VAL A 180 11.98 -0.88 15.97
N ALA A 181 11.56 -0.53 14.75
CA ALA A 181 12.10 0.56 13.94
C ALA A 181 10.98 1.55 13.53
N PRO A 182 10.48 2.39 14.45
CA PRO A 182 9.26 3.17 14.22
C PRO A 182 9.36 4.16 13.06
N ARG A 183 10.53 4.74 12.81
CA ARG A 183 10.75 5.67 11.69
C ARG A 183 10.66 4.96 10.35
N ALA A 184 11.28 3.79 10.23
CA ALA A 184 11.22 2.99 9.02
C ALA A 184 9.77 2.63 8.64
N PHE A 185 8.97 2.17 9.61
CA PHE A 185 7.56 1.83 9.40
C PHE A 185 6.65 3.04 9.12
N LEU A 186 7.08 4.24 9.42
CA LEU A 186 6.38 5.47 9.03
C LEU A 186 6.77 5.92 7.62
N VAL A 187 8.08 5.98 7.34
CA VAL A 187 8.63 6.58 6.12
C VAL A 187 8.40 5.67 4.90
N VAL A 188 8.70 4.38 5.00
CA VAL A 188 8.65 3.47 3.85
C VAL A 188 7.24 3.36 3.27
N PRO A 189 6.17 3.05 4.03
CA PRO A 189 4.83 2.99 3.47
C PRO A 189 4.33 4.33 2.91
N LEU A 190 4.70 5.44 3.55
CA LEU A 190 4.30 6.77 3.10
C LEU A 190 4.96 7.15 1.76
N VAL A 191 6.28 6.98 1.67
CA VAL A 191 7.05 7.31 0.46
C VAL A 191 6.68 6.37 -0.68
N CYS A 192 6.60 5.09 -0.39
CA CYS A 192 6.45 4.06 -1.41
C CYS A 192 5.01 3.87 -1.86
N GLY A 193 4.06 4.02 -0.94
CA GLY A 193 2.64 3.89 -1.28
C GLY A 193 2.05 5.12 -1.98
N PHE A 194 2.77 6.23 -2.03
CA PHE A 194 2.29 7.46 -2.64
C PHE A 194 3.24 8.02 -3.70
N PHE A 195 4.48 8.35 -3.30
CA PHE A 195 5.39 9.05 -4.21
C PHE A 195 5.93 8.16 -5.32
N ILE A 196 6.25 6.91 -5.04
CA ILE A 196 6.83 6.00 -6.04
C ILE A 196 5.82 5.72 -7.15
N ASP A 197 4.56 5.47 -6.82
CA ASP A 197 3.53 5.17 -7.83
C ASP A 197 3.30 6.36 -8.76
N ILE A 198 3.25 7.60 -8.21
CA ILE A 198 3.10 8.81 -9.02
C ILE A 198 4.32 9.03 -9.91
N VAL A 199 5.52 8.97 -9.35
CA VAL A 199 6.77 9.20 -10.10
C VAL A 199 6.93 8.14 -11.19
N ASN A 200 6.65 6.88 -10.89
CA ASN A 200 6.73 5.78 -11.85
C ASN A 200 5.74 5.99 -13.01
N ALA A 201 4.49 6.38 -12.71
CA ALA A 201 3.50 6.70 -13.74
C ALA A 201 3.96 7.85 -14.66
N LEU A 202 4.56 8.91 -14.09
CA LEU A 202 5.10 10.04 -14.86
C LEU A 202 6.30 9.62 -15.73
N ILE A 203 7.22 8.82 -15.20
CA ILE A 203 8.39 8.32 -15.95
C ILE A 203 7.93 7.43 -17.11
N ILE A 204 7.02 6.49 -16.86
CA ILE A 204 6.47 5.61 -17.91
C ILE A 204 5.79 6.45 -19.00
N GLN A 205 4.96 7.41 -18.62
CA GLN A 205 4.30 8.30 -19.57
C GLN A 205 5.30 9.10 -20.41
N PHE A 206 6.35 9.60 -19.78
CA PHE A 206 7.42 10.31 -20.48
C PHE A 206 8.14 9.39 -21.48
N LEU A 207 8.54 8.19 -21.06
CA LEU A 207 9.26 7.24 -21.94
C LEU A 207 8.39 6.78 -23.11
N VAL A 208 7.12 6.45 -22.86
CA VAL A 208 6.18 6.03 -23.93
C VAL A 208 5.94 7.15 -24.96
N ARG A 209 6.01 8.40 -24.53
CA ARG A 209 5.85 9.55 -25.45
C ARG A 209 7.08 9.79 -26.34
N TRP A 210 8.24 9.28 -25.95
CA TRP A 210 9.50 9.43 -26.67
C TRP A 210 9.90 8.16 -27.46
N ALA A 211 9.26 7.02 -27.20
CA ALA A 211 9.42 5.77 -27.93
C ALA A 211 8.48 5.68 -29.15
#